data_081a858f7cec424dd98d2319b8524595
#
_entry.id   081a858f7cec424dd98d2319b8524595
#
_cell.length_a   1.000
_cell.length_b   1.000
_cell.length_c   1.000
_cell.angle_alpha   90.00
_cell.angle_beta   90.00
_cell.angle_gamma   90.00
#
_symmetry.space_group_name_H-M   'P 1'
#
loop_
_entity.id
_entity.type
_entity.pdbx_description
1 polymer ?
#
loop_
_entity_poly.entity_id
_entity_poly.type
_entity_poly.pdbx_seq_one_letter_code
_entity_poly.pdbx_strand_id
1 'polypeptide(L)'
;ELVDMYPTLCDLAGISLPDHLEGQSFAPLLSDPGKDWKKAVFSQFPTPALREWAANPLSKGMRETSFGPLIQDVEVRIKEQQKEKWDRSLFENRLMGYSMRTKDYRFIVWKDYTDPKAAPIYLELYDHNTDPSETINIAKDYPEIVSRQKSTSFHSNYTIAMPF
;
A
#
# COMPACT_ATOMS: atom_id res chain seq x y z
N GLU A 1 5.72 -7.30 8.58
CA GLU A 1 5.82 -7.24 7.10
C GLU A 1 6.22 -8.59 6.53
N LEU A 2 5.79 -8.91 5.31
CA LEU A 2 6.18 -10.19 4.68
C LEU A 2 7.69 -10.29 4.47
N VAL A 3 8.37 -9.19 4.24
CA VAL A 3 9.84 -9.11 4.09
C VAL A 3 10.58 -9.60 5.34
N ASP A 4 9.96 -9.57 6.50
CA ASP A 4 10.53 -10.02 7.78
C ASP A 4 10.43 -11.53 8.01
N MET A 5 9.62 -12.23 7.24
CA MET A 5 9.40 -13.67 7.42
C MET A 5 10.66 -14.48 7.15
N TYR A 6 11.34 -14.22 6.04
CA TYR A 6 12.53 -14.97 5.67
C TYR A 6 13.69 -14.79 6.66
N PRO A 7 14.09 -13.57 7.06
CA PRO A 7 15.09 -13.39 8.10
C PRO A 7 14.69 -14.03 9.44
N THR A 8 13.41 -14.03 9.80
CA THR A 8 12.94 -14.68 11.02
C THR A 8 13.11 -16.21 10.95
N LEU A 9 12.78 -16.82 9.82
CA LEU A 9 12.96 -18.26 9.63
C LEU A 9 14.44 -18.67 9.68
N CYS A 10 15.32 -17.87 9.08
CA CYS A 10 16.76 -18.10 9.15
C CYS A 10 17.26 -18.03 10.60
N ASP A 11 16.86 -17.00 11.34
CA ASP A 11 17.24 -16.80 12.74
C ASP A 11 16.78 -17.98 13.63
N LEU A 12 15.52 -18.39 13.48
CA LEU A 12 14.96 -19.54 14.23
C LEU A 12 15.62 -20.88 13.87
N ALA A 13 16.11 -21.01 12.62
CA ALA A 13 16.80 -22.21 12.15
C ALA A 13 18.32 -22.18 12.44
N GLY A 14 18.86 -21.09 12.99
CA GLY A 14 20.31 -20.91 13.20
C GLY A 14 21.10 -20.82 11.91
N ILE A 15 20.48 -20.33 10.83
CA ILE A 15 21.09 -20.15 9.51
C ILE A 15 21.56 -18.71 9.38
N SER A 16 22.77 -18.50 8.85
CA SER A 16 23.29 -17.14 8.59
C SER A 16 22.40 -16.39 7.61
N LEU A 17 22.10 -15.13 7.94
CA LEU A 17 21.30 -14.26 7.07
C LEU A 17 22.08 -13.87 5.81
N PRO A 18 21.49 -14.01 4.61
CA PRO A 18 22.06 -13.44 3.40
C PRO A 18 22.09 -11.91 3.44
N ASP A 19 23.17 -11.31 2.96
CA ASP A 19 23.43 -9.86 3.02
C ASP A 19 22.40 -9.00 2.23
N HIS A 20 21.68 -9.60 1.29
CA HIS A 20 20.73 -8.90 0.44
C HIS A 20 19.32 -8.77 1.05
N LEU A 21 19.11 -9.27 2.26
CA LEU A 21 17.79 -9.19 2.90
C LEU A 21 17.54 -7.81 3.49
N GLU A 22 16.41 -7.23 3.14
CA GLU A 22 15.96 -5.92 3.64
C GLU A 22 15.11 -6.05 4.91
N GLY A 23 14.53 -7.23 5.15
CA GLY A 23 13.70 -7.51 6.33
C GLY A 23 14.51 -7.68 7.60
N GLN A 24 13.81 -7.57 8.74
CA GLN A 24 14.38 -7.75 10.07
C GLN A 24 13.68 -8.91 10.78
N SER A 25 14.48 -9.83 11.36
CA SER A 25 13.92 -10.95 12.14
C SER A 25 13.10 -10.45 13.33
N PHE A 26 11.87 -10.91 13.44
CA PHE A 26 11.02 -10.68 14.61
C PHE A 26 11.05 -11.84 15.62
N ALA A 27 12.00 -12.77 15.48
CA ALA A 27 12.17 -13.86 16.45
C ALA A 27 12.25 -13.37 17.91
N PRO A 28 12.89 -12.22 18.24
CA PRO A 28 12.88 -11.69 19.61
C PRO A 28 11.49 -11.38 20.16
N LEU A 29 10.49 -11.09 19.32
CA LEU A 29 9.12 -10.82 19.75
C LEU A 29 8.37 -12.10 20.14
N LEU A 30 8.85 -13.28 19.73
CA LEU A 30 8.25 -14.56 20.12
C LEU A 30 8.49 -14.87 21.61
N SER A 31 9.61 -14.39 22.15
CA SER A 31 9.96 -14.53 23.58
C SER A 31 9.55 -13.32 24.41
N ASP A 32 9.53 -12.14 23.82
CA ASP A 32 9.15 -10.87 24.47
C ASP A 32 8.22 -10.05 23.54
N PRO A 33 6.90 -10.31 23.55
CA PRO A 33 5.94 -9.59 22.72
C PRO A 33 5.83 -8.09 23.03
N GLY A 34 6.30 -7.66 24.19
CA GLY A 34 6.28 -6.26 24.62
C GLY A 34 7.51 -5.47 24.19
N LYS A 35 8.48 -6.11 23.56
CA LYS A 35 9.71 -5.46 23.12
C LYS A 35 9.44 -4.39 22.05
N ASP A 36 10.14 -3.25 22.18
CA ASP A 36 10.12 -2.21 21.15
C ASP A 36 10.53 -2.77 19.79
N TRP A 37 9.73 -2.46 18.78
CA TRP A 37 9.90 -2.94 17.42
C TRP A 37 9.76 -1.79 16.42
N LYS A 38 9.48 -2.13 15.16
CA LYS A 38 9.26 -1.16 14.11
C LYS A 38 8.16 -0.17 14.47
N LYS A 39 8.43 1.13 14.29
CA LYS A 39 7.45 2.19 14.52
C LYS A 39 6.41 2.29 13.41
N ALA A 40 6.75 1.79 12.22
CA ALA A 40 5.86 1.73 11.07
C ALA A 40 6.12 0.47 10.27
N VAL A 41 5.09 -0.01 9.57
CA VAL A 41 5.15 -1.08 8.58
C VAL A 41 4.57 -0.60 7.26
N PHE A 42 5.10 -1.13 6.16
CA PHE A 42 4.80 -0.67 4.82
C PHE A 42 4.23 -1.78 3.96
N SER A 43 3.35 -1.42 3.06
CA SER A 43 2.87 -2.27 1.99
C SER A 43 2.59 -1.46 0.75
N GLN A 44 2.64 -2.13 -0.41
CA GLN A 44 2.25 -1.53 -1.68
C GLN A 44 1.29 -2.46 -2.41
N PHE A 45 0.39 -1.87 -3.17
CA PHE A 45 -0.59 -2.61 -3.93
C PHE A 45 -1.04 -1.83 -5.17
N PRO A 46 -1.24 -2.51 -6.30
CA PRO A 46 -1.80 -1.88 -7.49
C PRO A 46 -3.26 -1.54 -7.26
N THR A 47 -3.83 -0.69 -8.12
CA THR A 47 -5.28 -0.46 -8.16
C THR A 47 -5.98 -1.80 -8.39
N PRO A 48 -6.84 -2.23 -7.45
CA PRO A 48 -7.06 -3.65 -7.25
C PRO A 48 -7.75 -4.36 -8.42
N ALA A 49 -8.96 -3.97 -8.71
CA ALA A 49 -9.80 -4.81 -9.54
C ALA A 49 -9.50 -4.70 -11.05
N LEU A 50 -9.14 -3.51 -11.52
CA LEU A 50 -8.96 -3.29 -12.97
C LEU A 50 -7.64 -3.83 -13.47
N ARG A 51 -6.57 -3.71 -12.70
CA ARG A 51 -5.24 -4.13 -13.13
C ARG A 51 -5.05 -5.63 -13.11
N GLU A 52 -5.44 -6.32 -12.05
CA GLU A 52 -5.31 -7.78 -11.98
C GLU A 52 -6.17 -8.48 -13.02
N TRP A 53 -7.35 -7.94 -13.27
CA TRP A 53 -8.29 -8.52 -14.24
C TRP A 53 -8.03 -8.06 -15.67
N ALA A 54 -7.41 -6.91 -15.88
CA ALA A 54 -6.96 -6.49 -17.20
C ALA A 54 -5.62 -7.11 -17.61
N ALA A 55 -4.71 -7.30 -16.63
CA ALA A 55 -3.38 -7.88 -16.87
C ALA A 55 -3.40 -9.40 -17.01
N ASN A 56 -4.31 -10.10 -16.33
CA ASN A 56 -4.53 -11.51 -16.61
C ASN A 56 -5.24 -11.60 -17.96
N PRO A 57 -4.70 -12.38 -18.91
CA PRO A 57 -5.39 -12.68 -20.16
C PRO A 57 -6.56 -13.62 -19.86
N LEU A 58 -7.56 -13.10 -19.17
CA LEU A 58 -8.85 -13.73 -19.11
C LEU A 58 -9.23 -13.99 -20.56
N SER A 59 -9.58 -15.24 -20.87
CA SER A 59 -10.09 -15.56 -22.20
C SER A 59 -11.20 -14.56 -22.55
N LYS A 60 -11.32 -14.21 -23.81
CA LYS A 60 -12.35 -13.27 -24.28
C LYS A 60 -13.73 -13.59 -23.68
N GLY A 61 -14.07 -14.89 -23.59
CA GLY A 61 -15.31 -15.35 -23.00
C GLY A 61 -15.42 -15.08 -21.47
N MET A 62 -14.34 -15.12 -20.70
CA MET A 62 -14.39 -14.80 -19.27
C MET A 62 -14.61 -13.30 -19.03
N ARG A 63 -14.06 -12.43 -19.87
CA ARG A 63 -14.35 -10.99 -19.82
C ARG A 63 -15.81 -10.69 -20.14
N GLU A 64 -16.36 -11.39 -21.11
CA GLU A 64 -17.72 -11.13 -21.59
C GLU A 64 -18.80 -11.71 -20.66
N THR A 65 -18.54 -12.82 -19.99
CA THR A 65 -19.59 -13.58 -19.29
C THR A 65 -19.51 -13.53 -17.76
N SER A 66 -18.32 -13.51 -17.17
CA SER A 66 -18.20 -13.66 -15.71
C SER A 66 -17.70 -12.39 -15.01
N PHE A 67 -16.67 -11.76 -15.55
CA PHE A 67 -16.03 -10.60 -14.90
C PHE A 67 -16.24 -9.29 -15.65
N GLY A 68 -16.55 -9.33 -16.95
CA GLY A 68 -16.74 -8.14 -17.77
C GLY A 68 -17.79 -7.17 -17.23
N PRO A 69 -19.00 -7.64 -16.88
CA PRO A 69 -20.03 -6.79 -16.31
C PRO A 69 -19.60 -6.13 -15.00
N LEU A 70 -18.92 -6.87 -14.11
CA LEU A 70 -18.44 -6.33 -12.83
C LEU A 70 -17.35 -5.28 -13.02
N ILE A 71 -16.43 -5.51 -13.95
CA ILE A 71 -15.39 -4.53 -14.32
C ILE A 71 -16.03 -3.27 -14.90
N GLN A 72 -17.01 -3.42 -15.78
CA GLN A 72 -17.74 -2.29 -16.38
C GLN A 72 -18.46 -1.47 -15.33
N ASP A 73 -19.12 -2.09 -14.36
CA ASP A 73 -19.79 -1.39 -13.26
C ASP A 73 -18.80 -0.60 -12.40
N VAL A 74 -17.65 -1.18 -12.06
CA VAL A 74 -16.59 -0.49 -11.32
C VAL A 74 -16.06 0.68 -12.14
N GLU A 75 -15.79 0.48 -13.43
CA GLU A 75 -15.30 1.53 -14.33
C GLU A 75 -16.29 2.69 -14.45
N VAL A 76 -17.57 2.40 -14.58
CA VAL A 76 -18.64 3.43 -14.64
C VAL A 76 -18.64 4.25 -13.36
N ARG A 77 -18.62 3.62 -12.18
CA ARG A 77 -18.59 4.32 -10.89
C ARG A 77 -17.36 5.20 -10.73
N ILE A 78 -16.19 4.72 -11.14
CA ILE A 78 -14.96 5.52 -11.10
C ILE A 78 -15.06 6.71 -12.04
N LYS A 79 -15.57 6.54 -13.25
CA LYS A 79 -15.79 7.63 -14.21
C LYS A 79 -16.74 8.69 -13.65
N GLU A 80 -17.84 8.28 -13.03
CA GLU A 80 -18.80 9.19 -12.40
C GLU A 80 -18.14 10.01 -11.28
N GLN A 81 -17.26 9.40 -10.48
CA GLN A 81 -16.55 10.08 -9.40
C GLN A 81 -15.42 10.98 -9.91
N GLN A 82 -14.63 10.52 -10.87
CA GLN A 82 -13.44 11.23 -11.36
C GLN A 82 -13.77 12.23 -12.47
N LYS A 83 -14.90 12.06 -13.17
CA LYS A 83 -15.34 12.93 -14.26
C LYS A 83 -14.22 13.15 -15.30
N GLU A 84 -13.83 14.42 -15.51
CA GLU A 84 -12.78 14.81 -16.45
C GLU A 84 -11.36 14.36 -16.06
N LYS A 85 -11.17 13.96 -14.80
CA LYS A 85 -9.88 13.44 -14.30
C LYS A 85 -9.71 11.94 -14.56
N TRP A 86 -10.70 11.28 -15.15
CA TRP A 86 -10.61 9.88 -15.48
C TRP A 86 -9.53 9.61 -16.50
N ASP A 87 -8.49 8.88 -16.11
CA ASP A 87 -7.44 8.35 -16.97
C ASP A 87 -7.36 6.83 -16.80
N ARG A 88 -7.92 6.10 -17.77
CA ARG A 88 -7.93 4.64 -17.76
C ARG A 88 -6.51 4.07 -17.76
N SER A 89 -5.60 4.63 -18.53
CA SER A 89 -4.22 4.16 -18.63
C SER A 89 -3.48 4.32 -17.29
N LEU A 90 -3.74 5.40 -16.57
CA LEU A 90 -3.23 5.58 -15.22
C LEU A 90 -3.72 4.48 -14.30
N PHE A 91 -5.03 4.24 -14.25
CA PHE A 91 -5.63 3.25 -13.35
C PHE A 91 -5.20 1.81 -13.65
N GLU A 92 -5.16 1.43 -14.93
CA GLU A 92 -4.82 0.07 -15.33
C GLU A 92 -3.33 -0.23 -15.21
N ASN A 93 -2.45 0.75 -15.46
CA ASN A 93 -1.04 0.45 -15.72
C ASN A 93 -0.05 1.18 -14.80
N ARG A 94 -0.44 2.29 -14.18
CA ARG A 94 0.52 3.18 -13.53
C ARG A 94 0.18 3.59 -12.10
N LEU A 95 -1.05 3.37 -11.65
CA LEU A 95 -1.45 3.73 -10.30
C LEU A 95 -1.00 2.68 -9.28
N MET A 96 -0.31 3.15 -8.24
CA MET A 96 0.13 2.32 -7.13
C MET A 96 -0.27 2.99 -5.80
N GLY A 97 -0.80 2.19 -4.90
CA GLY A 97 -1.05 2.57 -3.51
C GLY A 97 0.13 2.17 -2.63
N TYR A 98 0.61 3.09 -1.83
CA TYR A 98 1.63 2.87 -0.80
C TYR A 98 0.99 3.11 0.55
N SER A 99 0.98 2.11 1.39
CA SER A 99 0.40 2.18 2.74
C SER A 99 1.49 2.13 3.79
N MET A 100 1.41 3.04 4.74
CA MET A 100 2.18 3.01 5.97
C MET A 100 1.23 2.85 7.15
N ARG A 101 1.47 1.85 8.00
CA ARG A 101 0.73 1.61 9.23
C ARG A 101 1.63 1.87 10.43
N THR A 102 1.27 2.85 11.24
CA THR A 102 1.85 3.12 12.55
C THR A 102 0.93 2.56 13.64
N LYS A 103 1.28 2.78 14.91
CA LYS A 103 0.42 2.39 16.03
C LYS A 103 -0.98 3.03 15.93
N ASP A 104 -1.02 4.33 15.62
CA ASP A 104 -2.24 5.13 15.71
C ASP A 104 -2.88 5.40 14.35
N TYR A 105 -2.11 5.38 13.25
CA TYR A 105 -2.59 5.80 11.94
C TYR A 105 -2.30 4.79 10.85
N ARG A 106 -3.20 4.73 9.87
CA ARG A 106 -2.88 4.25 8.53
C ARG A 106 -2.84 5.44 7.59
N PHE A 107 -1.74 5.59 6.86
CA PHE A 107 -1.56 6.60 5.84
C PHE A 107 -1.34 5.93 4.49
N ILE A 108 -2.12 6.32 3.47
CA ILE A 108 -2.04 5.75 2.12
C ILE A 108 -1.80 6.88 1.12
N VAL A 109 -0.85 6.64 0.22
CA VAL A 109 -0.54 7.54 -0.88
C VAL A 109 -0.76 6.81 -2.20
N TRP A 110 -1.61 7.36 -3.04
CA TRP A 110 -1.82 6.90 -4.40
C TRP A 110 -1.02 7.75 -5.38
N LYS A 111 -0.16 7.11 -6.17
CA LYS A 111 0.74 7.80 -7.12
C LYS A 111 0.81 7.08 -8.45
N ASP A 112 1.21 7.83 -9.47
CA ASP A 112 1.82 7.26 -10.67
C ASP A 112 3.22 6.74 -10.32
N TYR A 113 3.40 5.41 -10.31
CA TYR A 113 4.67 4.81 -9.91
C TYR A 113 5.76 4.94 -10.99
N THR A 114 5.40 5.32 -12.21
CA THR A 114 6.35 5.51 -13.31
C THR A 114 7.05 6.85 -13.24
N ASP A 115 6.52 7.81 -12.47
CA ASP A 115 7.15 9.10 -12.20
C ASP A 115 7.37 9.29 -10.68
N PRO A 116 8.61 9.06 -10.20
CA PRO A 116 8.94 9.24 -8.79
C PRO A 116 8.69 10.66 -8.26
N LYS A 117 8.71 11.66 -9.15
CA LYS A 117 8.51 13.09 -8.81
C LYS A 117 7.04 13.52 -8.92
N ALA A 118 6.15 12.67 -9.43
CA ALA A 118 4.73 12.98 -9.53
C ALA A 118 4.14 13.30 -8.15
N ALA A 119 3.32 14.34 -8.09
CA ALA A 119 2.55 14.63 -6.91
C ALA A 119 1.57 13.48 -6.61
N PRO A 120 1.23 13.24 -5.33
CA PRO A 120 0.18 12.28 -5.01
C PRO A 120 -1.14 12.61 -5.70
N ILE A 121 -1.77 11.59 -6.28
CA ILE A 121 -3.07 11.70 -6.94
C ILE A 121 -4.17 11.74 -5.87
N TYR A 122 -4.01 10.92 -4.82
CA TYR A 122 -4.94 10.85 -3.71
C TYR A 122 -4.21 10.47 -2.41
N LEU A 123 -4.74 10.95 -1.29
CA LEU A 123 -4.23 10.68 0.05
C LEU A 123 -5.34 10.17 0.93
N GLU A 124 -5.01 9.17 1.75
CA GLU A 124 -5.91 8.68 2.79
C GLU A 124 -5.17 8.67 4.12
N LEU A 125 -5.90 9.07 5.16
CA LEU A 125 -5.43 9.02 6.53
C LEU A 125 -6.57 8.52 7.41
N TYR A 126 -6.31 7.49 8.19
CA TYR A 126 -7.26 6.88 9.13
C TYR A 126 -6.67 6.86 10.52
N ASP A 127 -7.44 7.32 11.51
CA ASP A 127 -7.06 7.32 12.92
C ASP A 127 -7.65 6.08 13.61
N HIS A 128 -6.82 5.13 13.93
CA HIS A 128 -7.24 3.87 14.57
C HIS A 128 -7.64 4.01 16.04
N ASN A 129 -7.38 5.15 16.68
CA ASN A 129 -7.86 5.39 18.02
C ASN A 129 -9.36 5.70 18.05
N THR A 130 -9.87 6.31 16.96
CA THR A 130 -11.27 6.74 16.86
C THR A 130 -12.06 5.98 15.80
N ASP A 131 -11.38 5.49 14.77
CA ASP A 131 -11.97 4.76 13.62
C ASP A 131 -11.13 3.53 13.24
N PRO A 132 -11.15 2.45 14.06
CA PRO A 132 -10.40 1.22 13.77
C PRO A 132 -10.88 0.49 12.51
N SER A 133 -12.07 0.83 12.00
CA SER A 133 -12.65 0.25 10.77
C SER A 133 -12.31 1.03 9.50
N GLU A 134 -11.55 2.13 9.62
CA GLU A 134 -11.11 2.95 8.48
C GLU A 134 -12.25 3.44 7.59
N THR A 135 -13.34 3.92 8.21
CA THR A 135 -14.54 4.37 7.51
C THR A 135 -14.49 5.84 7.11
N ILE A 136 -13.64 6.64 7.78
CA ILE A 136 -13.57 8.09 7.60
C ILE A 136 -12.14 8.50 7.23
N ASN A 137 -11.96 8.95 5.98
CA ASN A 137 -10.69 9.51 5.52
C ASN A 137 -10.54 10.96 6.02
N ILE A 138 -9.64 11.17 6.97
CA ILE A 138 -9.37 12.47 7.61
C ILE A 138 -8.19 13.24 6.99
N ALA A 139 -7.63 12.80 5.87
CA ALA A 139 -6.41 13.40 5.29
C ALA A 139 -6.57 14.89 4.95
N LYS A 140 -7.76 15.33 4.58
CA LYS A 140 -8.04 16.75 4.24
C LYS A 140 -8.15 17.63 5.47
N ASP A 141 -8.63 17.06 6.57
CA ASP A 141 -8.94 17.80 7.81
C ASP A 141 -7.70 17.95 8.71
N TYR A 142 -6.69 17.06 8.53
CA TYR A 142 -5.48 17.03 9.34
C TYR A 142 -4.18 17.04 8.50
N PRO A 143 -3.92 18.12 7.75
CA PRO A 143 -2.74 18.22 6.87
C PRO A 143 -1.41 18.15 7.64
N GLU A 144 -1.37 18.59 8.90
CA GLU A 144 -0.21 18.50 9.77
C GLU A 144 0.15 17.05 10.12
N ILE A 145 -0.86 16.17 10.31
CA ILE A 145 -0.65 14.74 10.54
C ILE A 145 -0.14 14.10 9.25
N VAL A 146 -0.74 14.42 8.11
CA VAL A 146 -0.27 13.98 6.79
C VAL A 146 1.20 14.35 6.58
N SER A 147 1.59 15.58 6.90
CA SER A 147 2.98 16.04 6.79
C SER A 147 3.92 15.24 7.69
N ARG A 148 3.51 14.94 8.92
CA ARG A 148 4.27 14.13 9.87
C ARG A 148 4.43 12.69 9.37
N GLN A 149 3.37 12.07 8.84
CA GLN A 149 3.43 10.72 8.29
C GLN A 149 4.40 10.64 7.09
N LYS A 150 4.38 11.64 6.21
CA LYS A 150 5.37 11.77 5.12
C LYS A 150 6.79 11.81 5.66
N SER A 151 7.07 12.62 6.69
CA SER A 151 8.41 12.70 7.30
C SER A 151 8.85 11.36 7.89
N THR A 152 7.95 10.61 8.52
CA THR A 152 8.24 9.29 9.10
C THR A 152 8.63 8.28 8.01
N SER A 153 7.98 8.31 6.85
CA SER A 153 8.30 7.41 5.74
C SER A 153 9.66 7.66 5.11
N PHE A 154 10.20 8.90 5.18
CA PHE A 154 11.55 9.22 4.69
C PHE A 154 12.69 8.77 5.61
N HIS A 155 12.43 8.59 6.91
CA HIS A 155 13.44 8.24 7.90
C HIS A 155 13.50 6.74 8.24
N SER A 156 12.60 5.94 7.66
CA SER A 156 12.73 4.49 7.78
C SER A 156 13.90 4.04 6.90
N ASN A 157 14.89 3.35 7.49
CA ASN A 157 16.06 2.78 6.79
C ASN A 157 15.69 1.69 5.76
N TYR A 158 14.43 1.55 5.47
CA TYR A 158 13.94 0.66 4.43
C TYR A 158 13.96 1.40 3.10
N THR A 159 14.88 0.99 2.25
CA THR A 159 14.98 1.38 0.84
C THR A 159 13.84 0.77 -0.01
N ILE A 160 12.66 0.59 0.56
CA ILE A 160 11.47 0.69 -0.27
C ILE A 160 11.41 2.18 -0.57
N ALA A 161 12.02 2.55 -1.70
CA ALA A 161 11.94 3.89 -2.23
C ALA A 161 10.44 4.19 -2.41
N MET A 162 9.81 4.65 -1.32
CA MET A 162 8.53 5.31 -1.45
C MET A 162 8.85 6.55 -2.26
N PRO A 163 8.44 6.64 -3.51
CA PRO A 163 8.72 7.81 -4.34
C PRO A 163 7.81 8.94 -3.86
N PHE A 164 8.25 9.70 -2.86
CA PHE A 164 7.61 10.91 -2.41
C PHE A 164 8.32 12.13 -2.97
#